data_f50ebfb77727f00547c91e355ccd832e
#
_entry.id   f50ebfb77727f00547c91e355ccd832e
#
_cell.length_a   1.000
_cell.length_b   1.000
_cell.length_c   1.000
_cell.angle_alpha   90.00
_cell.angle_beta   90.00
_cell.angle_gamma   90.00
#
_symmetry.space_group_name_H-M   'P 1'
#
loop_
_entity.id
_entity.type
_entity.pdbx_description
1 polymer ?
#
loop_
_entity_poly.entity_id
_entity_poly.type
_entity_poly.pdbx_seq_one_letter_code
_entity_poly.pdbx_strand_id
1 'polypeptide(L)'
;MLKSRGKFGMIRLGFPTVSLYPTQGIVYENHGGTIVFNGLCTIGNNSAISIGTKAIVKFGDRFAASTTLRLTAYNHISFSDNVCFGWDTLVMDTDFHKLTKVSGGYSKGYAPISIGSNNWFGNGCKIMKRTTTPDYCVVSAGTRLSGPVSAPSYSVVGNDSHIV
;
A
#
# COMPACT_ATOMS: atom_id res chain seq x y z
N MET A 1 12.81 0.89 -11.36
CA MET A 1 13.38 0.00 -12.38
C MET A 1 12.28 -0.96 -12.86
N LEU A 2 12.12 -1.13 -14.17
CA LEU A 2 11.21 -2.14 -14.74
C LEU A 2 11.98 -3.46 -14.83
N LYS A 3 11.46 -4.53 -14.25
CA LYS A 3 12.06 -5.87 -14.33
C LYS A 3 11.65 -6.66 -15.58
N SER A 4 10.63 -6.20 -16.31
CA SER A 4 10.18 -6.76 -17.57
C SER A 4 10.35 -5.74 -18.70
N ARG A 5 10.29 -6.18 -19.97
CA ARG A 5 10.16 -5.24 -21.08
C ARG A 5 8.88 -4.43 -20.88
N GLY A 6 9.04 -3.11 -20.71
CA GLY A 6 7.89 -2.22 -20.55
C GLY A 6 6.96 -2.31 -21.77
N LYS A 7 5.67 -2.41 -21.50
CA LYS A 7 4.64 -2.34 -22.53
C LYS A 7 3.90 -1.01 -22.40
N PHE A 8 3.46 -0.46 -23.51
CA PHE A 8 2.63 0.74 -23.50
C PHE A 8 1.38 0.52 -22.63
N GLY A 9 1.10 1.48 -21.73
CA GLY A 9 -0.04 1.40 -20.80
C GLY A 9 0.14 0.42 -19.63
N MET A 10 1.31 -0.16 -19.42
CA MET A 10 1.58 -1.06 -18.30
C MET A 10 1.45 -0.35 -16.94
N ILE A 11 1.81 0.92 -16.86
CA ILE A 11 1.67 1.73 -15.67
C ILE A 11 0.69 2.86 -15.99
N ARG A 12 -0.39 2.95 -15.22
CA ARG A 12 -1.45 3.94 -15.36
C ARG A 12 -1.61 4.69 -14.06
N LEU A 13 -1.32 5.99 -14.06
CA LEU A 13 -1.38 6.83 -12.88
C LEU A 13 -2.32 8.01 -13.11
N GLY A 14 -3.22 8.28 -12.15
CA GLY A 14 -4.09 9.44 -12.15
C GLY A 14 -5.31 9.37 -13.07
N PHE A 15 -5.62 8.22 -13.65
CA PHE A 15 -6.82 8.06 -14.47
C PHE A 15 -8.08 7.96 -13.62
N PRO A 16 -9.21 8.52 -14.06
CA PRO A 16 -10.49 8.34 -13.37
C PRO A 16 -10.88 6.85 -13.35
N THR A 17 -11.13 6.34 -12.16
CA THR A 17 -11.55 4.95 -11.93
C THR A 17 -12.92 4.85 -11.28
N VAL A 18 -13.39 5.93 -10.65
CA VAL A 18 -14.67 6.02 -9.95
C VAL A 18 -15.28 7.40 -10.21
N SER A 19 -16.54 7.43 -10.65
CA SER A 19 -17.25 8.68 -10.97
C SER A 19 -17.61 9.54 -9.77
N LEU A 20 -17.57 9.00 -8.55
CA LEU A 20 -17.91 9.70 -7.31
C LEU A 20 -16.89 10.78 -6.93
N TYR A 21 -15.71 10.75 -7.49
CA TYR A 21 -14.62 11.64 -7.13
C TYR A 21 -14.28 12.59 -8.28
N PRO A 22 -14.02 13.88 -7.98
CA PRO A 22 -13.53 14.80 -8.99
C PRO A 22 -12.18 14.33 -9.55
N THR A 23 -11.95 14.60 -10.83
CA THR A 23 -10.71 14.24 -11.51
C THR A 23 -9.63 15.29 -11.24
N GLN A 24 -8.66 14.99 -10.36
CA GLN A 24 -7.57 15.89 -9.99
C GLN A 24 -6.17 15.34 -10.32
N GLY A 25 -6.10 14.23 -11.07
CA GLY A 25 -4.84 13.61 -11.41
C GLY A 25 -4.16 12.89 -10.24
N ILE A 26 -2.84 13.01 -10.13
CA ILE A 26 -2.02 12.36 -9.10
C ILE A 26 -0.92 13.31 -8.63
N VAL A 27 -0.60 13.27 -7.34
CA VAL A 27 0.61 13.87 -6.78
C VAL A 27 1.68 12.79 -6.61
N TYR A 28 2.85 13.04 -7.15
CA TYR A 28 3.97 12.11 -7.06
C TYR A 28 5.25 12.86 -6.69
N GLU A 29 5.89 12.43 -5.61
CA GLU A 29 7.22 12.88 -5.23
C GLU A 29 8.13 11.69 -4.92
N ASN A 30 9.39 11.80 -5.31
CA ASN A 30 10.40 10.78 -5.03
C ASN A 30 11.71 11.46 -4.65
N HIS A 31 12.12 11.27 -3.42
CA HIS A 31 13.35 11.83 -2.85
C HIS A 31 14.58 10.94 -3.06
N GLY A 32 14.59 10.07 -4.05
CA GLY A 32 15.71 9.17 -4.39
C GLY A 32 15.50 7.71 -4.02
N GLY A 33 14.28 7.32 -3.64
CA GLY A 33 13.91 5.92 -3.42
C GLY A 33 13.72 5.16 -4.75
N THR A 34 13.47 3.87 -4.63
CA THR A 34 13.30 2.95 -5.75
C THR A 34 11.87 2.45 -5.84
N ILE A 35 11.28 2.54 -7.02
CA ILE A 35 10.01 1.87 -7.33
C ILE A 35 10.27 0.77 -8.36
N VAL A 36 9.73 -0.41 -8.10
CA VAL A 36 9.80 -1.57 -8.98
C VAL A 36 8.39 -1.95 -9.41
N PHE A 37 8.16 -2.03 -10.70
CA PHE A 37 6.91 -2.54 -11.27
C PHE A 37 7.20 -3.88 -11.94
N ASN A 38 6.54 -4.94 -11.47
CA ASN A 38 6.71 -6.30 -12.01
C ASN A 38 5.69 -6.63 -13.12
N GLY A 39 4.67 -5.79 -13.31
CA GLY A 39 3.65 -5.98 -14.33
C GLY A 39 2.69 -4.81 -14.41
N LEU A 40 1.43 -5.07 -14.70
CA LEU A 40 0.38 -4.06 -14.79
C LEU A 40 0.18 -3.37 -13.43
N CYS A 41 0.14 -2.05 -13.44
CA CYS A 41 -0.12 -1.24 -12.26
C CYS A 41 -1.05 -0.08 -12.61
N THR A 42 -2.18 0.00 -11.90
CA THR A 42 -3.13 1.10 -12.05
C THR A 42 -3.34 1.79 -10.71
N ILE A 43 -3.10 3.09 -10.65
CA ILE A 43 -3.39 3.92 -9.48
C ILE A 43 -4.28 5.06 -9.96
N GLY A 44 -5.51 5.11 -9.45
CA GLY A 44 -6.53 6.05 -9.88
C GLY A 44 -6.24 7.50 -9.46
N ASN A 45 -7.10 8.38 -9.92
CA ASN A 45 -7.04 9.82 -9.70
C ASN A 45 -7.11 10.20 -8.21
N ASN A 46 -6.78 11.44 -7.90
CA ASN A 46 -6.71 12.02 -6.54
C ASN A 46 -5.73 11.30 -5.61
N SER A 47 -4.89 10.42 -6.14
CA SER A 47 -3.91 9.69 -5.35
C SER A 47 -2.66 10.52 -5.09
N ALA A 48 -1.96 10.21 -4.00
CA ALA A 48 -0.69 10.85 -3.64
C ALA A 48 0.34 9.78 -3.25
N ILE A 49 1.52 9.86 -3.83
CA ILE A 49 2.62 8.92 -3.59
C ILE A 49 3.86 9.73 -3.18
N SER A 50 4.40 9.41 -2.02
CA SER A 50 5.64 10.02 -1.50
C SER A 50 6.64 8.93 -1.17
N ILE A 51 7.84 9.00 -1.77
CA ILE A 51 8.89 7.99 -1.64
C ILE A 51 10.16 8.63 -1.05
N GLY A 52 10.55 8.17 0.13
CA GLY A 52 11.75 8.63 0.83
C GLY A 52 13.05 8.18 0.17
N THR A 53 14.16 8.81 0.53
CA THR A 53 15.49 8.68 -0.14
C THR A 53 16.01 7.24 -0.26
N LYS A 54 15.72 6.38 0.71
CA LYS A 54 16.19 4.98 0.72
C LYS A 54 15.02 3.98 0.67
N ALA A 55 13.81 4.48 0.44
CA ALA A 55 12.64 3.64 0.41
C ALA A 55 12.61 2.76 -0.83
N ILE A 56 12.04 1.57 -0.69
CA ILE A 56 11.80 0.66 -1.81
C ILE A 56 10.32 0.33 -1.82
N VAL A 57 9.66 0.58 -2.95
CA VAL A 57 8.28 0.16 -3.18
C VAL A 57 8.24 -0.82 -4.33
N LYS A 58 7.63 -1.98 -4.12
CA LYS A 58 7.47 -3.01 -5.15
C LYS A 58 5.99 -3.24 -5.42
N PHE A 59 5.60 -3.09 -6.66
CA PHE A 59 4.27 -3.46 -7.16
C PHE A 59 4.39 -4.77 -7.94
N GLY A 60 3.66 -5.78 -7.50
CA GLY A 60 3.46 -7.04 -8.22
C GLY A 60 2.66 -6.83 -9.50
N ASP A 61 2.42 -7.89 -10.24
CA ASP A 61 1.59 -7.83 -11.45
C ASP A 61 0.12 -7.59 -11.08
N ARG A 62 -0.60 -6.84 -11.93
CA ARG A 62 -2.03 -6.50 -11.76
C ARG A 62 -2.36 -5.80 -10.43
N PHE A 63 -1.45 -4.93 -9.97
CA PHE A 63 -1.77 -4.05 -8.85
C PHE A 63 -2.80 -3.02 -9.28
N ALA A 64 -3.83 -2.82 -8.44
CA ALA A 64 -4.86 -1.81 -8.67
C ALA A 64 -5.18 -1.04 -7.39
N ALA A 65 -5.24 0.28 -7.48
CA ALA A 65 -5.83 1.13 -6.47
C ALA A 65 -6.86 2.03 -7.16
N SER A 66 -8.06 2.08 -6.61
CA SER A 66 -9.18 2.76 -7.25
C SER A 66 -8.94 4.26 -7.41
N THR A 67 -9.10 5.00 -6.34
CA THR A 67 -8.90 6.47 -6.30
C THR A 67 -8.52 6.86 -4.87
N THR A 68 -7.91 8.04 -4.71
CA THR A 68 -7.53 8.58 -3.40
C THR A 68 -6.62 7.65 -2.58
N LEU A 69 -5.76 6.85 -3.25
CA LEU A 69 -4.68 6.16 -2.55
C LEU A 69 -3.68 7.17 -2.01
N ARG A 70 -3.35 7.07 -0.73
CA ARG A 70 -2.24 7.77 -0.10
C ARG A 70 -1.16 6.76 0.26
N LEU A 71 -0.03 6.80 -0.45
CA LEU A 71 1.08 5.88 -0.23
C LEU A 71 2.31 6.67 0.21
N THR A 72 2.81 6.39 1.40
CA THR A 72 4.03 6.99 1.92
C THR A 72 5.02 5.89 2.28
N ALA A 73 6.14 5.86 1.61
CA ALA A 73 7.20 4.90 1.83
C ALA A 73 8.47 5.58 2.35
N TYR A 74 8.94 5.14 3.50
CA TYR A 74 10.21 5.55 4.10
C TYR A 74 11.22 4.41 4.14
N ASN A 75 10.75 3.16 4.18
CA ASN A 75 11.56 1.96 4.33
C ASN A 75 11.30 0.96 3.17
N HIS A 76 10.32 0.08 3.32
CA HIS A 76 10.04 -0.96 2.34
C HIS A 76 8.55 -1.31 2.32
N ILE A 77 7.93 -1.17 1.17
CA ILE A 77 6.56 -1.60 0.93
C ILE A 77 6.57 -2.56 -0.24
N SER A 78 6.01 -3.75 -0.07
CA SER A 78 5.86 -4.72 -1.14
C SER A 78 4.41 -5.18 -1.26
N PHE A 79 3.91 -5.13 -2.47
CA PHE A 79 2.65 -5.73 -2.88
C PHE A 79 2.96 -6.89 -3.82
N SER A 80 2.45 -8.07 -3.51
CA SER A 80 2.51 -9.22 -4.40
C SER A 80 1.51 -9.07 -5.57
N ASP A 81 1.25 -10.12 -6.33
CA ASP A 81 0.40 -10.05 -7.52
C ASP A 81 -1.10 -9.95 -7.17
N ASN A 82 -1.88 -9.32 -8.04
CA ASN A 82 -3.34 -9.19 -7.89
C ASN A 82 -3.79 -8.50 -6.59
N VAL A 83 -3.08 -7.48 -6.13
CA VAL A 83 -3.51 -6.69 -4.98
C VAL A 83 -4.40 -5.56 -5.44
N CYS A 84 -5.58 -5.44 -4.82
CA CYS A 84 -6.57 -4.42 -5.15
C CYS A 84 -6.98 -3.60 -3.91
N PHE A 85 -6.90 -2.28 -4.01
CA PHE A 85 -7.37 -1.35 -2.99
C PHE A 85 -8.62 -0.59 -3.45
N GLY A 86 -9.63 -0.54 -2.59
CA GLY A 86 -10.73 0.40 -2.70
C GLY A 86 -10.26 1.84 -2.52
N TRP A 87 -11.19 2.78 -2.64
CA TRP A 87 -10.88 4.22 -2.50
C TRP A 87 -10.57 4.62 -1.06
N ASP A 88 -9.95 5.80 -0.88
CA ASP A 88 -9.59 6.41 0.40
C ASP A 88 -8.65 5.56 1.26
N THR A 89 -7.79 4.77 0.63
CA THR A 89 -6.85 3.91 1.34
C THR A 89 -5.55 4.66 1.68
N LEU A 90 -5.08 4.48 2.93
CA LEU A 90 -3.77 4.93 3.38
C LEU A 90 -2.82 3.75 3.53
N VAL A 91 -1.64 3.83 2.93
CA VAL A 91 -0.53 2.89 3.15
C VAL A 91 0.70 3.66 3.61
N MET A 92 1.20 3.37 4.82
CA MET A 92 2.31 4.13 5.39
C MET A 92 3.21 3.23 6.26
N ASP A 93 4.49 3.12 5.91
CA ASP A 93 5.47 2.29 6.61
C ASP A 93 6.26 3.04 7.69
N THR A 94 5.90 4.27 7.99
CA THR A 94 6.60 5.16 8.92
C THR A 94 5.63 5.98 9.76
N ASP A 95 6.04 6.33 10.98
CA ASP A 95 5.36 7.34 11.80
C ASP A 95 5.98 8.74 11.61
N PHE A 96 7.06 8.86 10.84
CA PHE A 96 7.93 10.04 10.71
C PHE A 96 8.60 10.50 12.02
N HIS A 97 8.21 9.97 13.16
CA HIS A 97 8.69 10.38 14.48
C HIS A 97 9.35 9.22 15.22
N LYS A 98 10.36 9.54 15.99
CA LYS A 98 10.94 8.64 16.99
C LYS A 98 10.23 8.90 18.31
N LEU A 99 9.74 7.83 18.93
CA LEU A 99 9.14 7.93 20.26
C LEU A 99 10.16 7.47 21.31
N THR A 100 10.27 8.21 22.41
CA THR A 100 11.06 7.80 23.56
C THR A 100 10.36 6.62 24.24
N LYS A 101 11.10 5.56 24.52
CA LYS A 101 10.58 4.40 25.24
C LYS A 101 10.66 4.65 26.75
N VAL A 102 9.70 4.11 27.52
CA VAL A 102 9.72 4.15 28.98
C VAL A 102 10.98 3.49 29.54
N SER A 103 11.49 2.44 28.88
CA SER A 103 12.75 1.75 29.20
C SER A 103 14.02 2.49 28.77
N GLY A 104 13.92 3.72 28.32
CA GLY A 104 15.02 4.49 27.72
C GLY A 104 15.23 4.18 26.23
N GLY A 105 15.93 5.10 25.53
CA GLY A 105 16.17 5.02 24.09
C GLY A 105 14.96 5.39 23.24
N TYR A 106 15.06 5.16 21.91
CA TYR A 106 14.04 5.56 20.94
C TYR A 106 13.43 4.37 20.23
N SER A 107 12.17 4.50 19.82
CA SER A 107 11.53 3.56 18.91
C SER A 107 12.10 3.74 17.50
N LYS A 108 12.16 2.66 16.73
CA LYS A 108 12.34 2.72 15.30
C LYS A 108 11.00 3.16 14.67
N GLY A 109 10.93 4.41 14.20
CA GLY A 109 9.69 5.02 13.68
C GLY A 109 9.17 4.41 12.38
N TYR A 110 9.77 3.35 11.84
CA TYR A 110 9.41 2.71 10.59
C TYR A 110 9.59 1.19 10.64
N ALA A 111 8.85 0.48 9.81
CA ALA A 111 9.01 -0.95 9.60
C ALA A 111 8.35 -1.36 8.27
N PRO A 112 8.78 -2.47 7.62
CA PRO A 112 8.26 -2.85 6.32
C PRO A 112 6.77 -3.20 6.35
N ILE A 113 6.15 -3.11 5.17
CA ILE A 113 4.82 -3.63 4.86
C ILE A 113 4.98 -4.67 3.77
N SER A 114 4.34 -5.83 3.93
CA SER A 114 4.34 -6.91 2.95
C SER A 114 2.93 -7.46 2.75
N ILE A 115 2.38 -7.25 1.57
CA ILE A 115 1.02 -7.67 1.21
C ILE A 115 1.11 -8.88 0.30
N GLY A 116 0.43 -9.95 0.69
CA GLY A 116 0.34 -11.20 -0.06
C GLY A 116 -0.42 -11.06 -1.38
N SER A 117 -0.38 -12.09 -2.22
CA SER A 117 -1.07 -12.12 -3.51
C SER A 117 -2.57 -12.28 -3.35
N ASN A 118 -3.32 -11.80 -4.36
CA ASN A 118 -4.78 -11.94 -4.41
C ASN A 118 -5.49 -11.34 -3.19
N ASN A 119 -4.97 -10.23 -2.68
CA ASN A 119 -5.57 -9.50 -1.57
C ASN A 119 -6.49 -8.40 -2.08
N TRP A 120 -7.66 -8.28 -1.47
CA TRP A 120 -8.59 -7.19 -1.71
C TRP A 120 -8.86 -6.40 -0.44
N PHE A 121 -8.64 -5.10 -0.52
CA PHE A 121 -8.90 -4.17 0.58
C PHE A 121 -10.12 -3.32 0.25
N GLY A 122 -11.11 -3.35 1.12
CA GLY A 122 -12.25 -2.45 1.05
C GLY A 122 -11.82 -0.99 1.15
N ASN A 123 -12.74 -0.09 0.86
CA ASN A 123 -12.47 1.35 0.92
C ASN A 123 -12.17 1.84 2.34
N GLY A 124 -11.40 2.91 2.46
CA GLY A 124 -11.07 3.55 3.74
C GLY A 124 -10.09 2.78 4.62
N CYS A 125 -9.44 1.73 4.10
CA CYS A 125 -8.46 0.96 4.86
C CYS A 125 -7.22 1.80 5.20
N LYS A 126 -6.61 1.50 6.36
CA LYS A 126 -5.34 2.10 6.81
C LYS A 126 -4.32 1.00 7.06
N ILE A 127 -3.33 0.90 6.19
CA ILE A 127 -2.29 -0.12 6.25
C ILE A 127 -1.02 0.53 6.78
N MET A 128 -0.71 0.23 8.03
CA MET A 128 0.39 0.86 8.74
C MET A 128 1.63 -0.03 8.76
N LYS A 129 2.75 0.51 9.17
CA LYS A 129 4.01 -0.22 9.33
C LYS A 129 3.84 -1.55 10.06
N ARG A 130 4.67 -2.54 9.75
CA ARG A 130 4.66 -3.94 10.23
C ARG A 130 3.54 -4.81 9.69
N THR A 131 2.61 -4.27 8.90
CA THR A 131 1.55 -5.10 8.32
C THR A 131 2.13 -6.14 7.39
N THR A 132 1.75 -7.39 7.63
CA THR A 132 1.90 -8.49 6.69
C THR A 132 0.57 -9.19 6.54
N THR A 133 0.21 -9.56 5.32
CA THR A 133 -1.02 -10.33 5.05
C THR A 133 -0.67 -11.64 4.35
N PRO A 134 -1.42 -12.72 4.60
CA PRO A 134 -1.32 -13.93 3.80
C PRO A 134 -1.85 -13.70 2.38
N ASP A 135 -1.66 -14.65 1.50
CA ASP A 135 -2.32 -14.65 0.19
C ASP A 135 -3.83 -14.88 0.34
N TYR A 136 -4.62 -14.42 -0.65
CA TYR A 136 -6.07 -14.59 -0.70
C TYR A 136 -6.80 -14.05 0.53
N CYS A 137 -6.47 -12.84 0.94
CA CYS A 137 -7.08 -12.18 2.08
C CYS A 137 -8.00 -11.03 1.62
N VAL A 138 -9.19 -10.99 2.17
CA VAL A 138 -10.10 -9.85 2.03
C VAL A 138 -10.04 -9.02 3.30
N VAL A 139 -9.77 -7.73 3.17
CA VAL A 139 -9.76 -6.78 4.30
C VAL A 139 -10.98 -5.91 4.22
N SER A 140 -11.83 -5.97 5.25
CA SER A 140 -13.09 -5.22 5.32
C SER A 140 -12.87 -3.71 5.24
N ALA A 141 -13.85 -3.00 4.67
CA ALA A 141 -13.81 -1.54 4.57
C ALA A 141 -13.58 -0.87 5.94
N GLY A 142 -12.80 0.21 5.95
CA GLY A 142 -12.49 0.96 7.17
C GLY A 142 -11.49 0.29 8.11
N THR A 143 -10.98 -0.88 7.76
CA THR A 143 -10.06 -1.63 8.63
C THR A 143 -8.71 -0.95 8.76
N ARG A 144 -8.19 -0.92 9.99
CA ARG A 144 -6.81 -0.53 10.28
C ARG A 144 -5.97 -1.76 10.60
N LEU A 145 -4.90 -1.97 9.84
CA LEU A 145 -3.88 -2.99 10.11
C LEU A 145 -2.58 -2.31 10.53
N SER A 146 -1.95 -2.79 11.62
CA SER A 146 -0.71 -2.23 12.17
C SER A 146 0.28 -3.29 12.65
N GLY A 147 0.10 -4.53 12.17
CA GLY A 147 0.92 -5.69 12.50
C GLY A 147 0.64 -6.86 11.57
N PRO A 148 1.28 -8.01 11.80
CA PRO A 148 1.00 -9.22 11.05
C PRO A 148 -0.45 -9.67 11.21
N VAL A 149 -1.08 -10.03 10.10
CA VAL A 149 -2.40 -10.66 10.09
C VAL A 149 -2.24 -12.15 10.33
N SER A 150 -2.69 -12.62 11.49
CA SER A 150 -2.61 -14.03 11.90
C SER A 150 -3.81 -14.85 11.43
N ALA A 151 -4.35 -14.55 10.25
CA ALA A 151 -5.44 -15.29 9.63
C ALA A 151 -4.89 -16.25 8.55
N PRO A 152 -5.51 -17.41 8.31
CA PRO A 152 -5.15 -18.24 7.17
C PRO A 152 -5.53 -17.57 5.84
N SER A 153 -5.00 -18.10 4.73
CA SER A 153 -5.49 -17.73 3.40
C SER A 153 -7.00 -17.94 3.28
N TYR A 154 -7.65 -17.17 2.39
CA TYR A 154 -9.11 -17.17 2.18
C TYR A 154 -9.92 -16.62 3.37
N SER A 155 -9.31 -15.79 4.21
CA SER A 155 -10.00 -15.14 5.31
C SER A 155 -10.51 -13.76 4.95
N VAL A 156 -11.60 -13.35 5.60
CA VAL A 156 -12.04 -11.97 5.70
C VAL A 156 -11.57 -11.40 7.03
N VAL A 157 -10.89 -10.28 6.99
CA VAL A 157 -10.23 -9.68 8.17
C VAL A 157 -10.78 -8.29 8.43
N GLY A 158 -11.15 -8.03 9.67
CA GLY A 158 -11.58 -6.73 10.17
C GLY A 158 -10.49 -6.04 11.00
N ASN A 159 -10.90 -5.04 11.79
CA ASN A 159 -10.01 -4.29 12.67
C ASN A 159 -9.26 -5.22 13.63
N ASP A 160 -8.00 -4.87 13.90
CA ASP A 160 -7.09 -5.62 14.77
C ASP A 160 -6.88 -7.08 14.35
N SER A 161 -6.98 -7.34 13.04
CA SER A 161 -6.81 -8.67 12.44
C SER A 161 -7.83 -9.72 12.91
N HIS A 162 -8.97 -9.32 13.45
CA HIS A 162 -10.07 -10.24 13.71
C HIS A 162 -10.61 -10.83 12.41
N ILE A 163 -10.80 -12.15 12.40
CA ILE A 163 -11.50 -12.84 11.31
C ILE A 163 -12.99 -12.50 11.45
N VAL A 164 -13.60 -12.06 10.35
CA VAL A 164 -15.01 -11.65 10.28
C VAL A 164 -15.83 -12.73 9.59
#